data_2ad210a68e53b45507060f43a43adc35
#
_entry.id   2ad210a68e53b45507060f43a43adc35
#
_cell.length_a   1.000
_cell.length_b   1.000
_cell.length_c   1.000
_cell.angle_alpha   90.00
_cell.angle_beta   90.00
_cell.angle_gamma   90.00
#
_symmetry.space_group_name_H-M   'P 1'
#
loop_
_entity.id
_entity.type
_entity.pdbx_description
1 polymer ?
#
loop_
_entity_poly.entity_id
_entity_poly.type
_entity_poly.pdbx_seq_one_letter_code
_entity_poly.pdbx_strand_id
1 'polypeptide(L)'
;MLSLAASQGAEWAVERLVPAGGARVLIPRVLSLAVVHNQGIAFGLLARLAPIVSVALALTVLAVLFYNRGAWPAGRAAQWGAGFMVGGALGNIVDRLRFGYVVDYLDVHVWPVFNLADAAIVAGTGVLTAASLNRRCREKRGVSR
;
A
#
# COMPACT_ATOMS: atom_id res chain seq x y z
N MET A 1 -1.09 7.33 10.23
CA MET A 1 -2.49 7.25 10.73
C MET A 1 -3.52 7.73 9.70
N LEU A 2 -3.31 8.87 9.02
CA LEU A 2 -4.26 9.36 8.00
C LEU A 2 -4.48 8.37 6.83
N SER A 3 -3.41 7.74 6.32
CA SER A 3 -3.51 6.77 5.22
C SER A 3 -4.29 5.51 5.63
N LEU A 4 -4.12 5.02 6.85
CA LEU A 4 -4.92 3.91 7.38
C LEU A 4 -6.40 4.28 7.45
N ALA A 5 -6.74 5.42 8.05
CA ALA A 5 -8.13 5.85 8.16
C ALA A 5 -8.77 6.10 6.78
N ALA A 6 -8.02 6.68 5.85
CA ALA A 6 -8.48 6.91 4.48
C ALA A 6 -8.73 5.60 3.73
N SER A 7 -7.84 4.58 3.90
CA SER A 7 -8.03 3.27 3.29
C SER A 7 -9.29 2.59 3.78
N GLN A 8 -9.47 2.47 5.08
CA GLN A 8 -10.64 1.81 5.68
C GLN A 8 -11.95 2.57 5.36
N GLY A 9 -11.90 3.90 5.32
CA GLY A 9 -13.05 4.71 4.91
C GLY A 9 -13.42 4.55 3.44
N ALA A 10 -12.42 4.44 2.56
CA ALA A 10 -12.64 4.21 1.13
C ALA A 10 -13.23 2.82 0.86
N GLU A 11 -12.72 1.78 1.51
CA GLU A 11 -13.26 0.41 1.41
C GLU A 11 -14.73 0.37 1.82
N TRP A 12 -15.05 0.92 2.99
CA TRP A 12 -16.43 0.99 3.47
C TRP A 12 -17.37 1.74 2.50
N ALA A 13 -16.88 2.83 1.90
CA ALA A 13 -17.66 3.59 0.92
C ALA A 13 -17.87 2.78 -0.38
N VAL A 14 -16.82 2.11 -0.88
CA VAL A 14 -16.90 1.32 -2.10
C VAL A 14 -17.82 0.12 -1.93
N GLU A 15 -17.75 -0.62 -0.83
CA GLU A 15 -18.64 -1.75 -0.56
C GLU A 15 -20.13 -1.36 -0.52
N ARG A 16 -20.44 -0.11 -0.19
CA ARG A 16 -21.82 0.42 -0.26
C ARG A 16 -22.24 0.89 -1.65
N LEU A 17 -21.28 1.34 -2.45
CA LEU A 17 -21.53 1.91 -3.79
C LEU A 17 -21.52 0.87 -4.90
N VAL A 18 -20.82 -0.24 -4.68
CA VAL A 18 -20.65 -1.32 -5.67
C VAL A 18 -21.30 -2.59 -5.12
N PRO A 19 -22.33 -3.14 -5.79
CA PRO A 19 -22.93 -4.42 -5.39
C PRO A 19 -21.90 -5.54 -5.41
N ALA A 20 -22.06 -6.52 -4.51
CA ALA A 20 -21.18 -7.69 -4.47
C ALA A 20 -21.09 -8.38 -5.84
N GLY A 21 -19.88 -8.55 -6.35
CA GLY A 21 -19.61 -9.10 -7.69
C GLY A 21 -19.92 -8.15 -8.85
N GLY A 22 -20.29 -6.88 -8.56
CA GLY A 22 -20.51 -5.85 -9.57
C GLY A 22 -19.27 -5.00 -9.84
N ALA A 23 -19.36 -4.17 -10.87
CA ALA A 23 -18.39 -3.12 -11.15
C ALA A 23 -19.11 -1.81 -11.50
N ARG A 24 -18.52 -0.70 -11.10
CA ARG A 24 -19.01 0.64 -11.45
C ARG A 24 -17.94 1.39 -12.23
N VAL A 25 -18.21 1.68 -13.48
CA VAL A 25 -17.31 2.45 -14.33
C VAL A 25 -17.32 3.91 -13.86
N LEU A 26 -16.16 4.45 -13.50
CA LEU A 26 -15.96 5.86 -13.18
C LEU A 26 -15.48 6.64 -14.39
N ILE A 27 -14.49 6.11 -15.11
CA ILE A 27 -13.94 6.70 -16.34
C ILE A 27 -13.86 5.56 -17.36
N PRO A 28 -14.64 5.61 -18.46
CA PRO A 28 -14.63 4.56 -19.47
C PRO A 28 -13.22 4.21 -19.93
N ARG A 29 -12.90 2.92 -19.95
CA ARG A 29 -11.60 2.33 -20.36
C ARG A 29 -10.38 2.74 -19.51
N VAL A 30 -10.56 3.50 -18.42
CA VAL A 30 -9.45 3.99 -17.58
C VAL A 30 -9.59 3.52 -16.14
N LEU A 31 -10.78 3.69 -15.53
CA LEU A 31 -10.96 3.42 -14.11
C LEU A 31 -12.36 2.89 -13.82
N SER A 32 -12.43 1.78 -13.14
CA SER A 32 -13.66 1.22 -12.57
C SER A 32 -13.48 0.93 -11.09
N LEU A 33 -14.57 0.88 -10.35
CA LEU A 33 -14.63 0.27 -9.03
C LEU A 33 -15.15 -1.15 -9.18
N ALA A 34 -14.40 -2.13 -8.65
CA ALA A 34 -14.81 -3.53 -8.61
C ALA A 34 -14.40 -4.10 -7.24
N VAL A 35 -15.29 -4.80 -6.54
CA VAL A 35 -14.95 -5.37 -5.23
C VAL A 35 -14.36 -6.77 -5.42
N VAL A 36 -13.07 -6.91 -5.08
CA VAL A 36 -12.32 -8.16 -5.17
C VAL A 36 -11.75 -8.51 -3.78
N HIS A 37 -12.04 -9.70 -3.30
CA HIS A 37 -11.48 -10.23 -2.04
C HIS A 37 -10.14 -10.92 -2.32
N ASN A 38 -9.04 -10.21 -2.04
CA ASN A 38 -7.68 -10.68 -2.31
C ASN A 38 -7.11 -11.42 -1.09
N GLN A 39 -7.01 -12.73 -1.20
CA GLN A 39 -6.42 -13.59 -0.17
C GLN A 39 -4.87 -13.60 -0.19
N GLY A 40 -4.24 -12.92 -1.14
CA GLY A 40 -2.80 -12.62 -1.11
C GLY A 40 -1.87 -13.64 -1.74
N ILE A 41 -2.33 -14.83 -2.20
CA ILE A 41 -1.47 -15.81 -2.90
C ILE A 41 -2.27 -16.52 -3.99
N ALA A 42 -1.75 -16.46 -5.22
CA ALA A 42 -2.39 -16.93 -6.45
C ALA A 42 -2.49 -18.47 -6.62
N PHE A 43 -2.05 -19.27 -5.66
CA PHE A 43 -2.02 -20.73 -5.80
C PHE A 43 -2.76 -21.38 -4.63
N GLY A 44 -3.96 -21.90 -4.87
CA GLY A 44 -4.88 -22.49 -3.91
C GLY A 44 -4.31 -23.53 -2.91
N LEU A 45 -3.08 -24.01 -3.11
CA LEU A 45 -2.42 -24.96 -2.23
C LEU A 45 -2.07 -24.38 -0.84
N LEU A 46 -1.91 -23.06 -0.73
CA LEU A 46 -1.58 -22.36 0.51
C LEU A 46 -2.69 -21.38 0.95
N ALA A 47 -3.88 -21.47 0.40
CA ALA A 47 -4.97 -20.52 0.65
C ALA A 47 -5.28 -20.34 2.16
N ARG A 48 -5.18 -21.40 2.96
CA ARG A 48 -5.40 -21.35 4.43
C ARG A 48 -4.29 -20.61 5.18
N LEU A 49 -3.05 -20.63 4.67
CA LEU A 49 -1.89 -19.97 5.28
C LEU A 49 -1.62 -18.59 4.67
N ALA A 50 -2.25 -18.30 3.54
CA ALA A 50 -2.03 -17.06 2.80
C ALA A 50 -2.20 -15.79 3.63
N PRO A 51 -3.25 -15.62 4.45
CA PRO A 51 -3.39 -14.43 5.30
C PRO A 51 -2.26 -14.33 6.33
N ILE A 52 -1.89 -15.43 6.97
CA ILE A 52 -0.83 -15.45 8.01
C ILE A 52 0.53 -15.12 7.39
N VAL A 53 0.87 -15.76 6.27
CA VAL A 53 2.14 -15.54 5.56
C VAL A 53 2.24 -14.09 5.06
N SER A 54 1.17 -13.54 4.51
CA SER A 54 1.17 -12.16 4.02
C SER A 54 1.22 -11.13 5.15
N VAL A 55 0.59 -11.38 6.30
CA VAL A 55 0.75 -10.55 7.50
C VAL A 55 2.18 -10.62 8.02
N ALA A 56 2.76 -11.83 8.13
CA ALA A 56 4.13 -12.01 8.59
C ALA A 56 5.12 -11.29 7.65
N LEU A 57 4.93 -11.38 6.34
CA LEU A 57 5.74 -10.66 5.35
C LEU A 57 5.61 -9.14 5.51
N ALA A 58 4.39 -8.62 5.64
CA ALA A 58 4.16 -7.19 5.85
C ALA A 58 4.80 -6.69 7.16
N LEU A 59 4.68 -7.43 8.24
CA LEU A 59 5.34 -7.12 9.51
C LEU A 59 6.87 -7.17 9.39
N THR A 60 7.42 -8.13 8.64
CA THR A 60 8.87 -8.20 8.37
C THR A 60 9.34 -6.97 7.61
N VAL A 61 8.62 -6.56 6.56
CA VAL A 61 8.94 -5.33 5.81
C VAL A 61 8.90 -4.11 6.71
N LEU A 62 7.85 -3.97 7.53
CA LEU A 62 7.74 -2.87 8.50
C LEU A 62 8.89 -2.89 9.52
N ALA A 63 9.27 -4.05 10.03
CA ALA A 63 10.39 -4.19 10.97
C ALA A 63 11.72 -3.78 10.32
N VAL A 64 11.98 -4.21 9.08
CA VAL A 64 13.17 -3.83 8.31
C VAL A 64 13.20 -2.32 8.06
N LEU A 65 12.07 -1.72 7.68
CA LEU A 65 11.95 -0.28 7.49
C LEU A 65 12.24 0.46 8.80
N PHE A 66 11.66 0.01 9.90
CA PHE A 66 11.85 0.63 11.20
C PHE A 66 13.29 0.47 11.71
N TYR A 67 13.91 -0.68 11.51
CA TYR A 67 15.31 -0.92 11.85
C TYR A 67 16.25 0.02 11.09
N ASN A 68 15.97 0.25 9.80
CA ASN A 68 16.78 1.13 8.95
C ASN A 68 16.37 2.62 9.02
N ARG A 69 15.48 3.02 9.94
CA ARG A 69 14.99 4.41 10.02
C ARG A 69 16.07 5.47 10.18
N GLY A 70 17.21 5.11 10.80
CA GLY A 70 18.37 6.00 10.95
C GLY A 70 19.06 6.37 9.63
N ALA A 71 18.88 5.53 8.60
CA ALA A 71 19.39 5.79 7.25
C ALA A 71 18.42 6.64 6.38
N TRP A 72 17.22 6.93 6.87
CA TRP A 72 16.25 7.72 6.11
C TRP A 72 16.71 9.17 5.99
N PRO A 73 16.43 9.82 4.84
CA PRO A 73 16.73 11.24 4.71
C PRO A 73 15.93 12.05 5.73
N ALA A 74 16.57 13.08 6.27
CA ALA A 74 15.87 14.04 7.12
C ALA A 74 14.92 14.89 6.26
N GLY A 75 13.77 15.27 6.83
CA GLY A 75 12.85 16.21 6.21
C GLY A 75 11.42 15.70 6.05
N ARG A 76 10.52 16.63 5.73
CA ARG A 76 9.07 16.37 5.63
C ARG A 76 8.73 15.30 4.58
N ALA A 77 9.41 15.32 3.43
CA ALA A 77 9.14 14.34 2.37
C ALA A 77 9.36 12.91 2.83
N ALA A 78 10.49 12.63 3.54
CA ALA A 78 10.75 11.30 4.07
C ALA A 78 9.73 10.89 5.14
N GLN A 79 9.31 11.81 6.00
CA GLN A 79 8.26 11.55 7.00
C GLN A 79 6.92 11.20 6.34
N TRP A 80 6.50 11.94 5.32
CA TRP A 80 5.29 11.64 4.54
C TRP A 80 5.40 10.30 3.81
N GLY A 81 6.53 10.03 3.15
CA GLY A 81 6.77 8.76 2.47
C GLY A 81 6.68 7.57 3.42
N ALA A 82 7.35 7.66 4.58
CA ALA A 82 7.27 6.63 5.62
C ALA A 82 5.84 6.48 6.18
N GLY A 83 5.15 7.59 6.43
CA GLY A 83 3.78 7.60 6.91
C GLY A 83 2.80 6.92 5.93
N PHE A 84 2.96 7.13 4.63
CA PHE A 84 2.18 6.45 3.60
C PHE A 84 2.47 4.96 3.56
N MET A 85 3.74 4.55 3.58
CA MET A 85 4.12 3.14 3.59
C MET A 85 3.59 2.39 4.81
N VAL A 86 3.86 2.93 6.01
CA VAL A 86 3.44 2.31 7.27
C VAL A 86 1.91 2.26 7.37
N GLY A 87 1.23 3.37 7.05
CA GLY A 87 -0.23 3.42 7.13
C GLY A 87 -0.93 2.53 6.10
N GLY A 88 -0.40 2.42 4.89
CA GLY A 88 -0.90 1.48 3.88
C GLY A 88 -0.68 0.02 4.29
N ALA A 89 0.54 -0.32 4.75
CA ALA A 89 0.82 -1.68 5.22
C ALA A 89 -0.07 -2.08 6.41
N LEU A 90 -0.30 -1.17 7.37
CA LEU A 90 -1.22 -1.41 8.48
C LEU A 90 -2.67 -1.57 8.01
N GLY A 91 -3.12 -0.84 6.98
CA GLY A 91 -4.44 -1.02 6.38
C GLY A 91 -4.64 -2.46 5.91
N ASN A 92 -3.75 -2.94 5.05
CA ASN A 92 -3.79 -4.30 4.53
C ASN A 92 -3.62 -5.38 5.62
N ILE A 93 -2.91 -5.10 6.71
CA ILE A 93 -2.81 -6.01 7.88
C ILE A 93 -4.14 -6.06 8.63
N VAL A 94 -4.76 -4.91 8.87
CA VAL A 94 -6.06 -4.84 9.57
C VAL A 94 -7.11 -5.64 8.81
N ASP A 95 -7.20 -5.51 7.49
CA ASP A 95 -8.13 -6.27 6.67
C ASP A 95 -7.91 -7.77 6.82
N ARG A 96 -6.67 -8.22 6.70
CA ARG A 96 -6.34 -9.65 6.84
C ARG A 96 -6.65 -10.21 8.22
N LEU A 97 -6.44 -9.43 9.27
CA LEU A 97 -6.77 -9.84 10.64
C LEU A 97 -8.28 -9.87 10.90
N ARG A 98 -9.05 -8.98 10.26
CA ARG A 98 -10.50 -8.88 10.44
C ARG A 98 -11.27 -9.85 9.55
N PHE A 99 -10.88 -9.95 8.28
CA PHE A 99 -11.66 -10.63 7.24
C PHE A 99 -10.95 -11.86 6.67
N GLY A 100 -9.63 -12.01 6.88
CA GLY A 100 -8.82 -13.06 6.25
C GLY A 100 -8.41 -12.73 4.81
N TYR A 101 -8.80 -11.57 4.28
CA TYR A 101 -8.47 -11.08 2.93
C TYR A 101 -8.31 -9.56 2.95
N VAL A 102 -7.83 -9.01 1.86
CA VAL A 102 -7.82 -7.57 1.59
C VAL A 102 -8.91 -7.24 0.59
N VAL A 103 -9.61 -6.13 0.78
CA VAL A 103 -10.60 -5.63 -0.17
C VAL A 103 -9.90 -4.75 -1.20
N ASP A 104 -9.73 -5.26 -2.42
CA ASP A 104 -9.21 -4.50 -3.56
C ASP A 104 -10.38 -3.98 -4.40
N TYR A 105 -10.27 -2.73 -4.88
CA TYR A 105 -11.42 -2.11 -5.55
C TYR A 105 -11.09 -1.13 -6.69
N LEU A 106 -9.84 -0.77 -6.90
CA LEU A 106 -9.40 0.10 -7.99
C LEU A 106 -8.96 -0.74 -9.19
N ASP A 107 -9.74 -0.72 -10.24
CA ASP A 107 -9.45 -1.41 -11.50
C ASP A 107 -9.08 -0.39 -12.57
N VAL A 108 -7.81 -0.38 -12.98
CA VAL A 108 -7.29 0.46 -14.07
C VAL A 108 -7.17 -0.32 -15.38
N HIS A 109 -7.73 -1.52 -15.47
CA HIS A 109 -7.82 -2.39 -16.66
C HIS A 109 -6.49 -2.90 -17.25
N VAL A 110 -5.37 -2.33 -16.88
CA VAL A 110 -4.00 -2.69 -17.34
C VAL A 110 -3.12 -3.21 -16.22
N TRP A 111 -3.64 -3.28 -15.00
CA TRP A 111 -2.98 -3.73 -13.79
C TRP A 111 -3.98 -4.54 -12.95
N PRO A 112 -3.53 -5.51 -12.13
CA PRO A 112 -4.42 -6.16 -11.16
C PRO A 112 -5.17 -5.15 -10.29
N VAL A 113 -6.40 -5.48 -9.90
CA VAL A 113 -7.20 -4.64 -8.99
C VAL A 113 -6.42 -4.43 -7.70
N PHE A 114 -6.39 -3.21 -7.18
CA PHE A 114 -5.68 -2.82 -5.98
C PHE A 114 -6.53 -1.88 -5.11
N ASN A 115 -6.03 -1.50 -3.95
CA ASN A 115 -6.72 -0.60 -3.03
C ASN A 115 -5.91 0.67 -2.71
N LEU A 116 -6.48 1.56 -1.91
CA LEU A 116 -5.82 2.81 -1.51
C LEU A 116 -4.59 2.56 -0.62
N ALA A 117 -4.57 1.47 0.17
CA ALA A 117 -3.40 1.10 0.98
C ALA A 117 -2.21 0.73 0.10
N ASP A 118 -2.43 -0.03 -0.98
CA ASP A 118 -1.39 -0.38 -1.95
C ASP A 118 -0.87 0.86 -2.67
N ALA A 119 -1.77 1.75 -3.12
CA ALA A 119 -1.39 3.03 -3.70
C ALA A 119 -0.54 3.87 -2.73
N ALA A 120 -0.89 3.90 -1.44
CA ALA A 120 -0.12 4.60 -0.42
C ALA A 120 1.28 3.99 -0.23
N ILE A 121 1.40 2.65 -0.22
CA ILE A 121 2.69 1.96 -0.12
C ILE A 121 3.58 2.33 -1.31
N VAL A 122 3.06 2.26 -2.53
CA VAL A 122 3.81 2.58 -3.75
C VAL A 122 4.23 4.05 -3.78
N ALA A 123 3.32 4.97 -3.49
CA ALA A 123 3.60 6.41 -3.42
C ALA A 123 4.65 6.72 -2.33
N GLY A 124 4.49 6.13 -1.15
CA GLY A 124 5.42 6.29 -0.03
C GLY A 124 6.83 5.80 -0.36
N THR A 125 6.92 4.64 -1.02
CA THR A 125 8.19 4.09 -1.52
C THR A 125 8.86 5.02 -2.52
N GLY A 126 8.09 5.55 -3.48
CA GLY A 126 8.58 6.51 -4.47
C GLY A 126 9.13 7.78 -3.82
N VAL A 127 8.39 8.36 -2.85
CA VAL A 127 8.81 9.57 -2.12
C VAL A 127 10.09 9.31 -1.31
N LEU A 128 10.19 8.21 -0.57
CA LEU A 128 11.39 7.85 0.20
C LEU A 128 12.60 7.62 -0.70
N THR A 129 12.41 6.94 -1.82
CA THR A 129 13.48 6.69 -2.80
C THR A 129 13.98 8.00 -3.40
N ALA A 130 13.08 8.87 -3.85
CA ALA A 130 13.44 10.18 -4.42
C ALA A 130 14.18 11.05 -3.39
N ALA A 131 13.71 11.09 -2.14
CA ALA A 131 14.37 11.83 -1.06
C ALA A 131 15.79 11.29 -0.78
N SER A 132 15.97 9.96 -0.81
CA SER A 132 17.26 9.30 -0.59
C SER A 132 18.26 9.59 -1.72
N LEU A 133 17.80 9.58 -2.96
CA LEU A 133 18.62 9.92 -4.12
C LEU A 133 19.07 11.38 -4.07
N ASN A 134 18.17 12.29 -3.74
CA ASN A 134 18.49 13.73 -3.61
C ASN A 134 19.53 13.99 -2.51
N ARG A 135 19.45 13.27 -1.38
CA ARG A 135 20.45 13.35 -0.32
C ARG A 135 21.84 12.94 -0.84
N ARG A 136 21.95 11.78 -1.46
CA ARG A 136 23.23 11.28 -2.00
C ARG A 136 23.84 12.22 -3.05
N CYS A 137 23.01 12.81 -3.91
CA CYS A 137 23.46 13.80 -4.89
C CYS A 137 24.02 15.07 -4.22
N ARG A 138 23.42 15.53 -3.13
CA ARG A 138 23.89 16.71 -2.38
C ARG A 138 25.22 16.42 -1.66
N GLU A 139 25.34 15.25 -1.03
CA GLU A 139 26.57 14.83 -0.36
C GLU A 139 27.75 14.76 -1.35
N LYS A 140 27.56 14.18 -2.53
CA LYS A 140 28.59 14.13 -3.58
C LYS A 140 28.99 15.52 -4.10
N ARG A 141 28.06 16.47 -4.21
CA ARG A 141 28.36 17.86 -4.64
C ARG A 141 29.04 18.69 -3.54
N GLY A 142 28.81 18.37 -2.26
CA GLY A 142 29.43 19.06 -1.12
C GLY A 142 30.88 18.62 -0.86
N VAL A 143 31.25 17.40 -1.24
CA VAL A 143 32.63 16.88 -1.09
C VAL A 143 33.57 17.39 -2.22
N SER A 144 33.01 17.95 -3.30
CA SER A 144 33.82 18.49 -4.41
C SER A 144 34.15 19.98 -4.29
N ARG A 145 34.01 20.59 -3.09
CA ARG A 145 34.43 21.94 -2.74
C ARG A 145 35.37 21.89 -1.54
#